data_6a71ad18725b6fb324dfd26ae7e6b6ef
#
_entry.id   6a71ad18725b6fb324dfd26ae7e6b6ef
#
_cell.length_a   1.000
_cell.length_b   1.000
_cell.length_c   1.000
_cell.angle_alpha   90.00
_cell.angle_beta   90.00
_cell.angle_gamma   90.00
#
_symmetry.space_group_name_H-M   'P 1'
#
loop_
_entity.id
_entity.type
_entity.pdbx_description
1 polymer ?
#
loop_
_entity_poly.entity_id
_entity_poly.type
_entity_poly.pdbx_seq_one_letter_code
_entity_poly.pdbx_strand_id
1 'polypeptide(L)'
;MSDSNPSGATASQPRLADIQQLVALLGNLMPLLMRLQSQPFEQPFQSMPGSLPIPNPVLDRQAAENMIGDMVAESLRSLSAFLAANAALHAGLENCVPIVTQAAHRFAARDYAQAFDLIGQAYRMIEIVRATDPRVPLVRQASTDQTQASIH
;
A
#
# COMPACT_ATOMS: atom_id res chain seq x y z
N MET A 1 7.36 -6.22 -56.15
CA MET A 1 6.28 -5.72 -55.30
C MET A 1 6.24 -6.59 -54.05
N SER A 2 6.97 -6.12 -53.04
CA SER A 2 7.10 -6.88 -51.80
C SER A 2 6.95 -5.89 -50.68
N ASP A 3 5.76 -5.78 -50.12
CA ASP A 3 5.48 -5.01 -48.93
C ASP A 3 5.85 -5.82 -47.71
N SER A 4 7.02 -5.53 -47.16
CA SER A 4 7.44 -6.03 -45.87
C SER A 4 7.01 -5.01 -44.82
N ASN A 5 5.96 -5.32 -44.11
CA ASN A 5 5.50 -4.59 -42.96
C ASN A 5 6.23 -5.14 -41.70
N PRO A 6 7.13 -4.40 -41.08
CA PRO A 6 7.66 -4.80 -39.79
C PRO A 6 6.68 -4.33 -38.71
N SER A 7 5.83 -5.24 -38.26
CA SER A 7 5.10 -5.07 -37.00
C SER A 7 6.11 -5.00 -35.85
N GLY A 8 6.52 -3.80 -35.53
CA GLY A 8 7.27 -3.52 -34.33
C GLY A 8 6.38 -3.77 -33.12
N ALA A 9 6.58 -4.89 -32.48
CA ALA A 9 6.08 -5.13 -31.16
C ALA A 9 6.77 -4.14 -30.23
N THR A 10 6.10 -3.04 -29.94
CA THR A 10 6.49 -2.10 -28.90
C THR A 10 6.25 -2.80 -27.57
N ALA A 11 7.30 -3.40 -27.02
CA ALA A 11 7.32 -3.79 -25.63
C ALA A 11 7.01 -2.51 -24.83
N SER A 12 5.87 -2.49 -24.17
CA SER A 12 5.44 -1.39 -23.32
C SER A 12 6.41 -1.31 -22.15
N GLN A 13 7.44 -0.49 -22.29
CA GLN A 13 8.21 -0.06 -21.12
C GLN A 13 7.23 0.63 -20.19
N PRO A 14 7.21 0.29 -18.90
CA PRO A 14 6.42 1.03 -17.92
C PRO A 14 6.89 2.47 -18.00
N ARG A 15 6.01 3.31 -18.47
CA ARG A 15 6.35 4.71 -18.69
C ARG A 15 6.62 5.31 -17.32
N LEU A 16 7.68 6.08 -17.20
CA LEU A 16 7.92 6.98 -16.05
C LEU A 16 6.64 7.73 -15.62
N ALA A 17 5.73 7.96 -16.57
CA ALA A 17 4.40 8.50 -16.34
C ALA A 17 3.55 7.65 -15.38
N ASP A 18 3.63 6.30 -15.42
CA ASP A 18 2.83 5.44 -14.55
C ASP A 18 3.34 5.46 -13.11
N ILE A 19 4.67 5.54 -12.94
CA ILE A 19 5.31 5.70 -11.63
C ILE A 19 5.02 7.10 -11.07
N GLN A 20 5.08 8.13 -11.90
CA GLN A 20 4.72 9.49 -11.50
C GLN A 20 3.24 9.60 -11.13
N GLN A 21 2.36 8.90 -11.83
CA GLN A 21 0.93 8.86 -11.54
C GLN A 21 0.67 8.14 -10.20
N LEU A 22 1.39 7.06 -9.91
CA LEU A 22 1.32 6.38 -8.62
C LEU A 22 1.79 7.30 -7.47
N VAL A 23 2.91 7.98 -7.66
CA VAL A 23 3.46 8.93 -6.68
C VAL A 23 2.51 10.12 -6.48
N ALA A 24 1.92 10.64 -7.55
CA ALA A 24 0.93 11.72 -7.48
C ALA A 24 -0.37 11.27 -6.76
N LEU A 25 -0.83 10.05 -7.05
CA LEU A 25 -2.00 9.47 -6.38
C LEU A 25 -1.76 9.31 -4.88
N LEU A 26 -0.59 8.83 -4.50
CA LEU A 26 -0.17 8.69 -3.10
C LEU A 26 0.05 10.04 -2.43
N GLY A 27 0.61 11.01 -3.16
CA GLY A 27 0.73 12.40 -2.68
C GLY A 27 -0.64 13.02 -2.37
N ASN A 28 -1.65 12.72 -3.17
CA ASN A 28 -3.03 13.17 -2.95
C ASN A 28 -3.75 12.40 -1.84
N LEU A 29 -3.33 11.17 -1.57
CA LEU A 29 -3.84 10.36 -0.44
C LEU A 29 -3.19 10.73 0.89
N MET A 30 -1.96 11.28 0.87
CA MET A 30 -1.24 11.70 2.08
C MET A 30 -2.05 12.62 3.00
N PRO A 31 -2.71 13.69 2.52
CA PRO A 31 -3.51 14.54 3.40
C PRO A 31 -4.73 13.80 3.97
N LEU A 32 -5.30 12.83 3.24
CA LEU A 32 -6.37 11.98 3.74
C LEU A 32 -5.87 11.02 4.82
N LEU A 33 -4.69 10.44 4.63
CA LEU A 33 -4.02 9.58 5.61
C LEU A 33 -3.63 10.36 6.87
N MET A 34 -3.11 11.59 6.71
CA MET A 34 -2.82 12.47 7.85
C MET A 34 -4.09 12.91 8.59
N ARG A 35 -5.19 13.13 7.90
CA ARG A 35 -6.47 13.41 8.53
C ARG A 35 -7.00 12.25 9.36
N LEU A 36 -6.82 11.01 8.88
CA LEU A 36 -7.17 9.81 9.62
C LEU A 36 -6.30 9.62 10.87
N GLN A 37 -5.00 10.00 10.78
CA GLN A 37 -4.09 9.97 11.92
C GLN A 37 -4.26 11.13 12.88
N SER A 38 -4.82 12.26 12.43
CA SER A 38 -5.01 13.48 13.23
C SER A 38 -6.37 13.57 13.89
N GLN A 39 -7.22 12.54 13.75
CA GLN A 39 -8.38 12.46 14.62
C GLN A 39 -7.85 12.20 16.03
N PRO A 40 -7.96 13.19 16.94
CA PRO A 40 -7.60 12.95 18.32
C PRO A 40 -8.46 11.78 18.79
N PHE A 41 -7.80 10.75 19.28
CA PHE A 41 -8.43 9.79 20.18
C PHE A 41 -8.81 10.59 21.43
N GLU A 42 -9.82 11.41 21.34
CA GLU A 42 -10.54 11.84 22.51
C GLU A 42 -11.29 10.64 23.02
N GLN A 43 -10.55 9.83 23.74
CA GLN A 43 -11.17 8.87 24.63
C GLN A 43 -11.75 9.69 25.77
N PRO A 44 -13.07 9.77 25.90
CA PRO A 44 -13.65 10.12 27.18
C PRO A 44 -13.54 8.88 28.08
N PHE A 45 -12.31 8.55 28.51
CA PHE A 45 -12.13 7.68 29.66
C PHE A 45 -12.41 8.48 30.93
N GLN A 46 -13.63 8.85 31.11
CA GLN A 46 -14.15 9.00 32.44
C GLN A 46 -14.69 7.64 32.87
N SER A 47 -13.75 6.77 33.22
CA SER A 47 -14.09 5.52 33.89
C SER A 47 -14.63 5.83 35.27
N MET A 48 -15.92 5.84 35.43
CA MET A 48 -16.53 5.64 36.73
C MET A 48 -16.13 4.24 37.21
N PRO A 49 -15.54 4.06 38.40
CA PRO A 49 -15.20 2.76 38.92
C PRO A 49 -16.51 1.98 39.15
N GLY A 50 -16.74 0.92 38.38
CA GLY A 50 -17.89 0.02 38.55
C GLY A 50 -18.74 -0.23 37.30
N SER A 51 -18.54 0.44 36.21
CA SER A 51 -19.23 0.17 34.95
C SER A 51 -18.40 -0.74 34.09
N LEU A 52 -18.83 -1.99 33.93
CA LEU A 52 -18.36 -2.85 32.84
C LEU A 52 -18.62 -2.12 31.53
N PRO A 53 -17.64 -2.03 30.60
CA PRO A 53 -17.87 -1.42 29.31
C PRO A 53 -19.00 -2.18 28.62
N ILE A 54 -20.11 -1.48 28.35
CA ILE A 54 -21.21 -2.05 27.56
C ILE A 54 -20.64 -2.19 26.14
N PRO A 55 -20.56 -3.41 25.57
CA PRO A 55 -20.09 -3.58 24.21
C PRO A 55 -21.01 -2.80 23.28
N ASN A 56 -20.46 -1.79 22.61
CA ASN A 56 -21.17 -1.03 21.60
C ASN A 56 -20.75 -1.56 20.22
N PRO A 57 -21.58 -2.41 19.59
CA PRO A 57 -21.21 -3.07 18.33
C PRO A 57 -20.93 -2.07 17.19
N VAL A 58 -21.46 -0.87 17.29
CA VAL A 58 -21.19 0.19 16.29
C VAL A 58 -19.79 0.77 16.45
N LEU A 59 -19.37 1.03 17.70
CA LEU A 59 -18.02 1.54 17.98
C LEU A 59 -16.97 0.47 17.73
N ASP A 60 -17.25 -0.79 18.08
CA ASP A 60 -16.33 -1.91 17.82
C ASP A 60 -16.14 -2.13 16.32
N ARG A 61 -17.20 -2.03 15.54
CA ARG A 61 -17.14 -2.13 14.09
C ARG A 61 -16.32 -0.97 13.49
N GLN A 62 -16.57 0.25 13.95
CA GLN A 62 -15.84 1.43 13.46
C GLN A 62 -14.35 1.36 13.82
N ALA A 63 -14.01 0.88 15.02
CA ALA A 63 -12.63 0.67 15.43
C ALA A 63 -11.95 -0.41 14.57
N ALA A 64 -12.65 -1.50 14.26
CA ALA A 64 -12.14 -2.55 13.38
C ALA A 64 -11.93 -2.03 11.94
N GLU A 65 -12.87 -1.25 11.39
CA GLU A 65 -12.75 -0.65 10.07
C GLU A 65 -11.56 0.32 10.00
N ASN A 66 -11.35 1.15 11.02
CA ASN A 66 -10.21 2.04 11.11
C ASN A 66 -8.89 1.26 11.17
N MET A 67 -8.81 0.24 11.98
CA MET A 67 -7.62 -0.62 12.09
C MET A 67 -7.28 -1.30 10.76
N ILE A 68 -8.27 -1.82 10.05
CA ILE A 68 -8.08 -2.41 8.72
C ILE A 68 -7.61 -1.34 7.74
N GLY A 69 -8.21 -0.15 7.77
CA GLY A 69 -7.82 0.98 6.96
C GLY A 69 -6.35 1.36 7.17
N ASP A 70 -5.90 1.43 8.41
CA ASP A 70 -4.51 1.74 8.76
C ASP A 70 -3.53 0.68 8.26
N MET A 71 -3.86 -0.60 8.40
CA MET A 71 -3.04 -1.71 7.89
C MET A 71 -2.92 -1.67 6.37
N VAL A 72 -4.01 -1.42 5.66
CA VAL A 72 -4.03 -1.29 4.20
C VAL A 72 -3.21 -0.08 3.75
N ALA A 73 -3.37 1.06 4.42
CA ALA A 73 -2.63 2.28 4.13
C ALA A 73 -1.12 2.09 4.30
N GLU A 74 -0.70 1.45 5.38
CA GLU A 74 0.72 1.18 5.65
C GLU A 74 1.32 0.22 4.61
N SER A 75 0.58 -0.84 4.25
CA SER A 75 1.01 -1.78 3.22
C SER A 75 1.14 -1.11 1.85
N LEU A 76 0.19 -0.24 1.48
CA LEU A 76 0.26 0.54 0.24
C LEU A 76 1.46 1.48 0.22
N ARG A 77 1.72 2.15 1.34
CA ARG A 77 2.88 3.06 1.48
C ARG A 77 4.19 2.30 1.29
N SER A 78 4.33 1.16 1.96
CA SER A 78 5.50 0.29 1.88
C SER A 78 5.73 -0.25 0.47
N LEU A 79 4.69 -0.80 -0.16
CA LEU A 79 4.77 -1.31 -1.54
C LEU A 79 5.10 -0.22 -2.55
N SER A 80 4.50 0.95 -2.40
CA SER A 80 4.72 2.07 -3.32
C SER A 80 6.14 2.60 -3.22
N ALA A 81 6.67 2.75 -2.00
CA ALA A 81 8.06 3.15 -1.79
C ALA A 81 9.03 2.10 -2.36
N PHE A 82 8.73 0.82 -2.17
CA PHE A 82 9.51 -0.27 -2.72
C PHE A 82 9.53 -0.24 -4.25
N LEU A 83 8.36 -0.13 -4.89
CA LEU A 83 8.25 -0.09 -6.36
C LEU A 83 8.89 1.16 -6.94
N ALA A 84 8.72 2.31 -6.31
CA ALA A 84 9.36 3.56 -6.75
C ALA A 84 10.89 3.44 -6.78
N ALA A 85 11.46 2.71 -5.82
CA ALA A 85 12.92 2.52 -5.75
C ALA A 85 13.44 1.41 -6.68
N ASN A 86 12.64 0.39 -6.99
CA ASN A 86 13.15 -0.86 -7.57
C ASN A 86 12.53 -1.23 -8.93
N ALA A 87 11.35 -0.71 -9.31
CA ALA A 87 10.66 -1.13 -10.52
C ALA A 87 11.43 -0.83 -11.81
N ALA A 88 12.24 0.22 -11.83
CA ALA A 88 13.10 0.54 -12.97
C ALA A 88 14.39 -0.28 -13.02
N LEU A 89 14.78 -0.91 -11.92
CA LEU A 89 16.04 -1.64 -11.77
C LEU A 89 15.89 -3.15 -12.01
N HIS A 90 14.71 -3.69 -11.79
CA HIS A 90 14.43 -5.12 -11.84
C HIS A 90 13.25 -5.42 -12.74
N ALA A 91 13.50 -6.16 -13.83
CA ALA A 91 12.48 -6.57 -14.77
C ALA A 91 11.43 -7.46 -14.07
N GLY A 92 10.16 -7.19 -14.35
CA GLY A 92 9.02 -7.89 -13.78
C GLY A 92 8.34 -7.17 -12.61
N LEU A 93 9.05 -6.27 -11.89
CA LEU A 93 8.43 -5.46 -10.84
C LEU A 93 7.49 -4.39 -11.40
N GLU A 94 7.70 -3.97 -12.64
CA GLU A 94 6.81 -3.05 -13.36
C GLU A 94 5.37 -3.56 -13.44
N ASN A 95 5.19 -4.88 -13.48
CA ASN A 95 3.86 -5.50 -13.50
C ASN A 95 3.10 -5.36 -12.18
N CYS A 96 3.81 -5.08 -11.08
CA CYS A 96 3.19 -4.83 -9.79
C CYS A 96 2.59 -3.42 -9.69
N VAL A 97 3.09 -2.46 -10.48
CA VAL A 97 2.66 -1.04 -10.43
C VAL A 97 1.15 -0.89 -10.66
N PRO A 98 0.55 -1.46 -11.74
CA PRO A 98 -0.89 -1.34 -11.96
C PRO A 98 -1.72 -1.99 -10.84
N ILE A 99 -1.24 -3.08 -10.23
CA ILE A 99 -1.93 -3.77 -9.14
C ILE A 99 -1.96 -2.88 -7.90
N VAL A 100 -0.83 -2.29 -7.53
CA VAL A 100 -0.75 -1.37 -6.38
C VAL A 100 -1.55 -0.10 -6.62
N THR A 101 -1.55 0.42 -7.86
CA THR A 101 -2.40 1.56 -8.23
C THR A 101 -3.88 1.22 -8.08
N GLN A 102 -4.30 0.05 -8.53
CA GLN A 102 -5.68 -0.40 -8.35
C GLN A 102 -6.03 -0.60 -6.87
N ALA A 103 -5.11 -1.14 -6.08
CA ALA A 103 -5.30 -1.27 -4.63
C ALA A 103 -5.50 0.11 -3.96
N ALA A 104 -4.74 1.13 -4.38
CA ALA A 104 -4.89 2.50 -3.89
C ALA A 104 -6.27 3.09 -4.26
N HIS A 105 -6.76 2.82 -5.48
CA HIS A 105 -8.12 3.23 -5.87
C HIS A 105 -9.21 2.55 -5.03
N ARG A 106 -9.06 1.25 -4.75
CA ARG A 106 -10.00 0.52 -3.87
C ARG A 106 -9.96 1.05 -2.45
N PHE A 107 -8.78 1.33 -1.94
CA PHE A 107 -8.60 1.97 -0.63
C PHE A 107 -9.31 3.33 -0.56
N ALA A 108 -9.14 4.19 -1.58
CA ALA A 108 -9.81 5.48 -1.66
C ALA A 108 -11.35 5.35 -1.70
N ALA A 109 -11.86 4.27 -2.32
CA ALA A 109 -13.27 3.92 -2.33
C ALA A 109 -13.76 3.25 -1.03
N ARG A 110 -12.90 3.08 -0.01
CA ARG A 110 -13.15 2.37 1.25
C ARG A 110 -13.47 0.88 1.07
N ASP A 111 -13.12 0.31 -0.07
CA ASP A 111 -13.22 -1.12 -0.33
C ASP A 111 -11.91 -1.80 0.16
N TYR A 112 -11.79 -1.89 1.47
CA TYR A 112 -10.58 -2.38 2.12
C TYR A 112 -10.32 -3.86 1.83
N ALA A 113 -11.36 -4.66 1.63
CA ALA A 113 -11.24 -6.08 1.33
C ALA A 113 -10.57 -6.28 -0.04
N GLN A 114 -11.04 -5.59 -1.08
CA GLN A 114 -10.43 -5.66 -2.40
C GLN A 114 -9.04 -5.01 -2.44
N ALA A 115 -8.84 -3.92 -1.70
CA ALA A 115 -7.52 -3.32 -1.57
C ALA A 115 -6.52 -4.30 -0.97
N PHE A 116 -6.91 -5.02 0.09
CA PHE A 116 -6.08 -6.02 0.75
C PHE A 116 -5.74 -7.20 -0.17
N ASP A 117 -6.72 -7.70 -0.93
CA ASP A 117 -6.48 -8.78 -1.91
C ASP A 117 -5.48 -8.37 -2.98
N LEU A 118 -5.59 -7.16 -3.52
CA LEU A 118 -4.66 -6.63 -4.52
C LEU A 118 -3.25 -6.44 -3.94
N ILE A 119 -3.15 -5.97 -2.70
CA ILE A 119 -1.87 -5.90 -1.97
C ILE A 119 -1.25 -7.30 -1.86
N GLY A 120 -2.03 -8.29 -1.47
CA GLY A 120 -1.59 -9.69 -1.41
C GLY A 120 -1.12 -10.23 -2.76
N GLN A 121 -1.77 -9.84 -3.86
CA GLN A 121 -1.32 -10.18 -5.22
C GLN A 121 0.02 -9.52 -5.54
N ALA A 122 0.18 -8.24 -5.22
CA ALA A 122 1.44 -7.53 -5.45
C ALA A 122 2.61 -8.18 -4.68
N TYR A 123 2.42 -8.53 -3.42
CA TYR A 123 3.44 -9.26 -2.64
C TYR A 123 3.80 -10.60 -3.26
N ARG A 124 2.83 -11.41 -3.69
CA ARG A 124 3.10 -12.69 -4.37
C ARG A 124 3.89 -12.50 -5.66
N MET A 125 3.56 -11.48 -6.45
CA MET A 125 4.31 -11.19 -7.68
C MET A 125 5.74 -10.76 -7.37
N ILE A 126 5.98 -9.93 -6.37
CA ILE A 126 7.32 -9.56 -5.93
C ILE A 126 8.12 -10.80 -5.51
N GLU A 127 7.52 -11.72 -4.78
CA GLU A 127 8.19 -12.97 -4.39
C GLU A 127 8.53 -13.85 -5.60
N ILE A 128 7.68 -13.91 -6.60
CA ILE A 128 7.97 -14.63 -7.86
C ILE A 128 9.15 -13.98 -8.59
N VAL A 129 9.17 -12.65 -8.69
CA VAL A 129 10.29 -11.92 -9.30
C VAL A 129 11.58 -12.15 -8.50
N ARG A 130 11.51 -12.14 -7.17
CA ARG A 130 12.67 -12.44 -6.30
C ARG A 130 13.20 -13.88 -6.47
N ALA A 131 12.32 -14.82 -6.72
CA ALA A 131 12.73 -16.20 -6.98
C ALA A 131 13.54 -16.33 -8.29
N THR A 132 13.30 -15.43 -9.25
CA THR A 132 14.04 -15.39 -10.52
C THR A 132 15.23 -14.42 -10.50
N ASP A 133 15.14 -13.33 -9.75
CA ASP A 133 16.22 -12.36 -9.54
C ASP A 133 16.49 -12.14 -8.04
N PRO A 134 17.50 -12.84 -7.48
CA PRO A 134 17.86 -12.69 -6.06
C PRO A 134 18.37 -11.30 -5.66
N ARG A 135 18.60 -10.39 -6.63
CA ARG A 135 19.03 -9.02 -6.36
C ARG A 135 17.88 -8.13 -5.92
N VAL A 136 16.63 -8.55 -6.17
CA VAL A 136 15.44 -7.83 -5.70
C VAL A 136 15.42 -7.84 -4.18
N PRO A 137 15.46 -6.66 -3.53
CA PRO A 137 15.48 -6.59 -2.07
C PRO A 137 14.15 -7.08 -1.47
N LEU A 138 14.18 -7.39 -0.18
CA LEU A 138 12.96 -7.65 0.59
C LEU A 138 12.13 -6.37 0.69
N VAL A 139 10.82 -6.51 0.51
CA VAL A 139 9.90 -5.42 0.88
C VAL A 139 9.95 -5.29 2.40
N ARG A 140 10.61 -4.24 2.89
CA ARG A 140 10.56 -3.91 4.31
C ARG A 140 9.15 -3.43 4.61
N GLN A 141 8.41 -4.22 5.34
CA GLN A 141 7.28 -3.66 6.07
C GLN A 141 7.90 -2.58 6.95
N ALA A 142 7.33 -1.37 6.90
CA ALA A 142 7.75 -0.28 7.78
C ALA A 142 7.44 -0.72 9.22
N SER A 143 8.28 -1.55 9.74
CA SER A 143 8.17 -2.17 11.06
C SER A 143 8.78 -1.20 12.05
N THR A 144 8.05 -0.79 13.02
CA THR A 144 8.33 -0.83 14.49
C THR A 144 9.80 -0.75 14.95
N ASP A 145 10.77 -0.61 14.09
CA ASP A 145 12.19 -0.53 14.48
C ASP A 145 12.63 0.86 14.97
N GLN A 146 11.72 1.82 15.08
CA GLN A 146 12.06 3.12 15.66
C GLN A 146 12.05 3.15 17.19
N THR A 147 11.69 2.06 17.86
CA THR A 147 11.59 2.03 19.32
C THR A 147 12.88 1.53 20.01
N GLN A 148 13.88 1.06 19.27
CA GLN A 148 15.12 0.55 19.88
C GLN A 148 16.34 1.49 19.80
N ALA A 149 16.23 2.68 19.24
CA ALA A 149 17.36 3.61 19.10
C ALA A 149 17.44 4.68 20.18
N SER A 150 16.72 4.57 21.28
CA SER A 150 16.70 5.58 22.36
C SER A 150 16.97 5.02 23.74
N ILE A 151 17.89 4.07 23.87
CA ILE A 151 18.46 3.73 25.18
C ILE A 151 19.99 3.66 25.04
N HIS A 152 20.60 4.82 25.04
CA HIS A 152 21.98 5.02 25.54
C HIS A 152 22.09 6.44 26.09
#